data_ed440f101bdc24feca9074b70d66fbd1
#
_entry.id   ed440f101bdc24feca9074b70d66fbd1
#
_cell.length_a   1.000
_cell.length_b   1.000
_cell.length_c   1.000
_cell.angle_alpha   90.00
_cell.angle_beta   90.00
_cell.angle_gamma   90.00
#
_symmetry.space_group_name_H-M   'P 1'
#
loop_
_entity.id
_entity.type
_entity.pdbx_description
1 polymer ?
#
loop_
_entity_poly.entity_id
_entity_poly.type
_entity_poly.pdbx_seq_one_letter_code
_entity_poly.pdbx_strand_id
1 'polypeptide(L)'
;AHRFYGFQGEAQYLHGHTGILTIEVEDTVNPGVNMVFPCNEIQKTAWDVLKNFDHALILRQDDPLIPAILQVYEAQGIKDGHPQNKMKGEAFKTELAVAYPDCRLVITKETMTVEGMIKIVYDLLKDKLNIVKLTFSSGVNKASEEYEVTGSMDRCPLCGIALDGNGICPKCGYRK
;
A
#
# COMPACT_ATOMS: atom_id res chain seq x y z
N ALA A 1 -1.19 11.07 -9.06
CA ALA A 1 -0.46 11.45 -10.29
C ALA A 1 0.94 10.84 -10.25
N HIS A 2 1.51 10.58 -11.40
CA HIS A 2 2.87 10.08 -11.58
C HIS A 2 3.42 10.45 -12.97
N ARG A 3 4.69 10.11 -13.21
CA ARG A 3 5.29 10.10 -14.55
C ARG A 3 6.36 9.03 -14.65
N PHE A 4 6.68 8.62 -15.87
CA PHE A 4 7.78 7.70 -16.14
C PHE A 4 9.02 8.47 -16.56
N TYR A 5 9.80 8.91 -15.58
CA TYR A 5 11.03 9.64 -15.86
C TYR A 5 12.01 8.80 -16.69
N GLY A 6 12.52 9.40 -17.77
CA GLY A 6 13.40 8.72 -18.73
C GLY A 6 12.68 7.88 -19.78
N PHE A 7 11.36 7.77 -19.76
CA PHE A 7 10.58 7.09 -20.78
C PHE A 7 10.38 7.99 -22.01
N GLN A 8 10.36 7.36 -23.20
CA GLN A 8 10.07 8.07 -24.46
C GLN A 8 8.59 7.87 -24.82
N GLY A 9 7.77 8.86 -24.60
CA GLY A 9 6.34 8.82 -24.88
C GLY A 9 5.54 9.71 -23.92
N GLU A 10 4.22 9.72 -24.07
CA GLU A 10 3.34 10.61 -23.29
C GLU A 10 3.41 10.36 -21.78
N ALA A 11 3.71 9.14 -21.36
CA ALA A 11 3.86 8.80 -19.96
C ALA A 11 5.05 9.47 -19.24
N GLN A 12 5.96 10.12 -19.97
CA GLN A 12 7.00 10.98 -19.39
C GLN A 12 6.45 12.24 -18.72
N TYR A 13 5.27 12.69 -19.12
CA TYR A 13 4.61 13.84 -18.53
C TYR A 13 3.82 13.45 -17.28
N LEU A 14 3.61 14.41 -16.38
CA LEU A 14 2.76 14.20 -15.23
C LEU A 14 1.32 13.91 -15.67
N HIS A 15 0.77 12.80 -15.22
CA HIS A 15 -0.60 12.39 -15.49
C HIS A 15 -1.18 11.63 -14.29
N GLY A 16 -2.48 11.46 -14.28
CA GLY A 16 -3.19 10.78 -13.20
C GLY A 16 -4.00 9.60 -13.71
N HIS A 17 -4.22 8.66 -12.81
CA HIS A 17 -5.07 7.50 -13.03
C HIS A 17 -6.04 7.31 -11.89
N THR A 18 -7.21 6.77 -12.20
CA THR A 18 -8.07 6.11 -11.23
C THR A 18 -7.81 4.61 -11.36
N GLY A 19 -7.39 3.98 -10.26
CA GLY A 19 -7.09 2.56 -10.22
C GLY A 19 -8.12 1.78 -9.43
N ILE A 20 -8.33 0.52 -9.83
CA ILE A 20 -9.10 -0.48 -9.09
C ILE A 20 -8.14 -1.58 -8.67
N LEU A 21 -8.07 -1.82 -7.36
CA LEU A 21 -7.31 -2.93 -6.79
C LEU A 21 -8.28 -4.02 -6.36
N THR A 22 -8.08 -5.22 -6.85
CA THR A 22 -8.77 -6.44 -6.39
C THR A 22 -7.80 -7.28 -5.59
N ILE A 23 -8.21 -7.69 -4.40
CA ILE A 23 -7.41 -8.50 -3.49
C ILE A 23 -8.17 -9.81 -3.25
N GLU A 24 -7.57 -10.93 -3.64
CA GLU A 24 -8.07 -12.27 -3.35
C GLU A 24 -7.25 -12.85 -2.19
N VAL A 25 -7.94 -13.29 -1.15
CA VAL A 25 -7.33 -13.88 0.04
C VAL A 25 -7.82 -15.30 0.26
N GLU A 26 -6.98 -16.16 0.76
CA GLU A 26 -7.30 -17.52 1.15
C GLU A 26 -6.96 -17.74 2.62
N ASP A 27 -7.85 -18.44 3.34
CA ASP A 27 -7.58 -18.92 4.67
C ASP A 27 -8.61 -20.00 5.06
N THR A 28 -8.42 -20.61 6.22
CA THR A 28 -9.40 -21.56 6.79
C THR A 28 -10.66 -20.83 7.25
N VAL A 29 -11.81 -21.46 7.02
CA VAL A 29 -13.10 -20.93 7.53
C VAL A 29 -13.07 -20.93 9.06
N ASN A 30 -13.28 -19.77 9.67
CA ASN A 30 -13.45 -19.66 11.09
C ASN A 30 -14.82 -20.21 11.50
N PRO A 31 -14.89 -21.32 12.28
CA PRO A 31 -16.17 -21.96 12.61
C PRO A 31 -17.07 -21.10 13.50
N GLY A 32 -16.51 -20.12 14.24
CA GLY A 32 -17.29 -19.24 15.11
C GLY A 32 -18.11 -18.20 14.35
N VAL A 33 -17.67 -17.81 13.15
CA VAL A 33 -18.30 -16.77 12.32
C VAL A 33 -18.64 -17.27 10.91
N ASN A 34 -18.29 -18.51 10.59
CA ASN A 34 -18.53 -19.17 9.31
C ASN A 34 -18.05 -18.34 8.10
N MET A 35 -16.90 -17.73 8.21
CA MET A 35 -16.25 -16.97 7.11
C MET A 35 -14.73 -17.09 7.20
N VAL A 36 -14.07 -16.94 6.05
CA VAL A 36 -12.60 -16.95 5.95
C VAL A 36 -12.03 -15.69 6.61
N PHE A 37 -12.55 -14.54 6.22
CA PHE A 37 -12.14 -13.24 6.72
C PHE A 37 -13.30 -12.25 6.59
N PRO A 38 -13.55 -11.37 7.56
CA PRO A 38 -14.55 -10.32 7.41
C PRO A 38 -14.17 -9.34 6.30
N CYS A 39 -15.00 -9.18 5.27
CA CYS A 39 -14.71 -8.32 4.12
C CYS A 39 -14.40 -6.86 4.49
N ASN A 40 -15.07 -6.33 5.52
CA ASN A 40 -14.82 -4.99 6.03
C ASN A 40 -13.41 -4.84 6.63
N GLU A 41 -12.86 -5.89 7.21
CA GLU A 41 -11.49 -5.86 7.76
C GLU A 41 -10.45 -5.95 6.63
N ILE A 42 -10.72 -6.74 5.57
CA ILE A 42 -9.87 -6.72 4.36
C ILE A 42 -9.84 -5.31 3.78
N GLN A 43 -11.01 -4.71 3.59
CA GLN A 43 -11.14 -3.38 3.04
C GLN A 43 -10.43 -2.33 3.91
N LYS A 44 -10.60 -2.38 5.23
CA LYS A 44 -9.93 -1.48 6.15
C LYS A 44 -8.42 -1.64 6.11
N THR A 45 -7.92 -2.88 6.16
CA THR A 45 -6.49 -3.20 6.10
C THR A 45 -5.87 -2.72 4.80
N ALA A 46 -6.55 -2.94 3.67
CA ALA A 46 -6.12 -2.44 2.36
C ALA A 46 -6.15 -0.90 2.32
N TRP A 47 -7.20 -0.27 2.82
CA TRP A 47 -7.33 1.18 2.81
C TRP A 47 -6.26 1.88 3.66
N ASP A 48 -5.86 1.30 4.78
CA ASP A 48 -4.78 1.84 5.61
C ASP A 48 -3.45 1.96 4.86
N VAL A 49 -3.25 1.16 3.82
CA VAL A 49 -2.13 1.27 2.88
C VAL A 49 -2.46 2.22 1.73
N LEU A 50 -3.59 1.98 1.05
CA LEU A 50 -3.95 2.67 -0.19
C LEU A 50 -4.22 4.16 -0.02
N LYS A 51 -4.69 4.60 1.14
CA LYS A 51 -4.89 6.03 1.45
C LYS A 51 -3.62 6.89 1.27
N ASN A 52 -2.42 6.28 1.30
CA ASN A 52 -1.17 6.99 1.07
C ASN A 52 -0.90 7.24 -0.42
N PHE A 53 -1.52 6.46 -1.30
CA PHE A 53 -1.43 6.63 -2.76
C PHE A 53 -2.57 7.48 -3.31
N ASP A 54 -3.68 7.54 -2.56
CA ASP A 54 -4.83 8.36 -2.94
C ASP A 54 -4.47 9.84 -2.95
N HIS A 55 -4.75 10.53 -4.07
CA HIS A 55 -4.37 11.93 -4.31
C HIS A 55 -2.87 12.23 -4.13
N ALA A 56 -2.01 11.21 -4.21
CA ALA A 56 -0.57 11.38 -4.06
C ALA A 56 0.12 11.65 -5.40
N LEU A 57 1.25 12.34 -5.32
CA LEU A 57 2.26 12.39 -6.37
C LEU A 57 3.24 11.25 -6.15
N ILE A 58 3.42 10.41 -7.16
CA ILE A 58 4.28 9.23 -7.07
C ILE A 58 5.42 9.41 -8.07
N LEU A 59 6.65 9.43 -7.57
CA LEU A 59 7.85 9.66 -8.37
C LEU A 59 8.92 8.62 -8.06
N ARG A 60 9.68 8.26 -9.09
CA ARG A 60 10.87 7.44 -8.92
C ARG A 60 11.95 8.25 -8.19
N GLN A 61 12.74 7.59 -7.34
CA GLN A 61 13.73 8.23 -6.44
C GLN A 61 14.77 9.12 -7.14
N ASP A 62 15.04 8.90 -8.43
CA ASP A 62 15.97 9.68 -9.24
C ASP A 62 15.26 10.74 -10.12
N ASP A 63 13.97 10.98 -9.92
CA ASP A 63 13.22 11.96 -10.68
C ASP A 63 13.66 13.39 -10.29
N PRO A 64 14.13 14.20 -11.26
CA PRO A 64 14.58 15.56 -10.99
C PRO A 64 13.47 16.52 -10.54
N LEU A 65 12.19 16.12 -10.60
CA LEU A 65 11.11 16.90 -9.98
C LEU A 65 11.11 16.84 -8.45
N ILE A 66 11.68 15.80 -7.84
CA ILE A 66 11.67 15.64 -6.38
C ILE A 66 12.30 16.86 -5.69
N PRO A 67 13.52 17.32 -6.02
CA PRO A 67 14.11 18.50 -5.38
C PRO A 67 13.25 19.76 -5.53
N ALA A 68 12.63 19.97 -6.69
CA ALA A 68 11.76 21.13 -6.92
C ALA A 68 10.50 21.09 -6.05
N ILE A 69 9.89 19.91 -5.91
CA ILE A 69 8.71 19.71 -5.06
C ILE A 69 9.06 19.90 -3.58
N LEU A 70 10.19 19.35 -3.14
CA LEU A 70 10.67 19.52 -1.76
C LEU A 70 10.91 21.01 -1.45
N GLN A 71 11.49 21.76 -2.38
CA GLN A 71 11.68 23.21 -2.23
C GLN A 71 10.33 23.95 -2.08
N VAL A 72 9.31 23.56 -2.84
CA VAL A 72 7.96 24.15 -2.70
C VAL A 72 7.37 23.82 -1.33
N TYR A 73 7.51 22.59 -0.87
CA TYR A 73 7.01 22.18 0.44
C TYR A 73 7.76 22.86 1.59
N GLU A 74 9.06 23.05 1.45
CA GLU A 74 9.86 23.82 2.42
C GLU A 74 9.38 25.26 2.52
N ALA A 75 9.12 25.91 1.39
CA ALA A 75 8.56 27.26 1.34
C ALA A 75 7.17 27.37 1.99
N GLN A 76 6.42 26.27 2.01
CA GLN A 76 5.11 26.14 2.70
C GLN A 76 5.26 25.73 4.19
N GLY A 77 6.49 25.62 4.71
CA GLY A 77 6.75 25.17 6.08
C GLY A 77 6.81 23.64 6.25
N ILE A 78 6.86 22.89 5.15
CA ILE A 78 7.10 21.44 5.14
C ILE A 78 8.57 21.22 4.77
N LYS A 79 9.44 21.05 5.76
CA LYS A 79 10.88 20.90 5.53
C LYS A 79 11.20 19.49 5.02
N ASP A 80 12.12 19.43 4.04
CA ASP A 80 12.66 18.20 3.44
C ASP A 80 11.57 17.26 2.89
N GLY A 81 10.41 17.81 2.51
CA GLY A 81 9.26 16.99 2.14
C GLY A 81 8.72 16.15 3.29
N HIS A 82 9.26 16.35 4.47
CA HIS A 82 8.81 15.75 5.71
C HIS A 82 8.07 16.78 6.55
N PRO A 83 6.88 16.51 7.01
CA PRO A 83 6.23 17.32 8.02
C PRO A 83 7.09 17.24 9.28
N GLN A 84 7.76 18.33 9.60
CA GLN A 84 8.47 18.41 10.88
C GLN A 84 7.44 18.37 12.01
N ASN A 85 7.43 17.29 12.73
CA ASN A 85 6.73 17.06 13.99
C ASN A 85 5.25 16.71 13.99
N LYS A 86 4.59 16.41 12.86
CA LYS A 86 3.17 16.07 12.88
C LYS A 86 2.76 14.93 11.95
N MET A 87 3.63 13.98 11.68
CA MET A 87 3.14 12.71 11.13
C MET A 87 2.23 12.06 12.17
N LYS A 88 0.96 12.38 12.11
CA LYS A 88 -0.10 11.63 12.76
C LYS A 88 -0.39 10.38 11.91
N GLY A 89 0.49 9.44 11.94
CA GLY A 89 0.39 8.20 11.21
C GLY A 89 1.73 7.84 10.59
N GLU A 90 2.12 6.61 10.70
CA GLU A 90 3.33 6.10 10.11
C GLU A 90 3.19 6.17 8.59
N ALA A 91 4.01 7.01 7.96
CA ALA A 91 4.34 6.80 6.57
C ALA A 91 4.93 5.41 6.46
N PHE A 92 4.46 4.60 5.55
CA PHE A 92 5.14 3.34 5.32
C PHE A 92 6.51 3.60 4.71
N LYS A 93 7.46 2.75 5.06
CA LYS A 93 8.77 2.67 4.43
C LYS A 93 9.11 1.22 4.19
N THR A 94 9.28 0.86 2.93
CA THR A 94 9.75 -0.45 2.50
C THR A 94 11.03 -0.29 1.68
N GLU A 95 11.58 -1.40 1.20
CA GLU A 95 12.67 -1.36 0.22
C GLU A 95 12.24 -0.80 -1.15
N LEU A 96 10.93 -0.84 -1.45
CA LEU A 96 10.38 -0.46 -2.75
C LEU A 96 9.86 0.97 -2.78
N ALA A 97 9.37 1.49 -1.65
CA ALA A 97 8.76 2.82 -1.61
C ALA A 97 8.76 3.43 -0.21
N VAL A 98 8.72 4.77 -0.20
CA VAL A 98 8.52 5.59 1.00
C VAL A 98 7.36 6.55 0.74
N ALA A 99 6.41 6.63 1.67
CA ALA A 99 5.30 7.58 1.59
C ALA A 99 5.43 8.69 2.63
N TYR A 100 5.14 9.90 2.20
CA TYR A 100 5.07 11.12 2.98
C TYR A 100 3.62 11.64 2.95
N PRO A 101 2.75 11.18 3.87
CA PRO A 101 1.30 11.41 3.78
C PRO A 101 0.91 12.89 3.87
N ASP A 102 1.62 13.68 4.67
CA ASP A 102 1.26 15.09 4.87
C ASP A 102 1.53 15.96 3.64
N CYS A 103 2.47 15.56 2.78
CA CYS A 103 2.72 16.24 1.51
C CYS A 103 2.21 15.44 0.30
N ARG A 104 1.51 14.33 0.54
CA ARG A 104 0.98 13.47 -0.52
C ARG A 104 2.03 13.06 -1.56
N LEU A 105 3.23 12.75 -1.10
CA LEU A 105 4.36 12.33 -1.93
C LEU A 105 4.70 10.88 -1.62
N VAL A 106 4.81 10.07 -2.66
CA VAL A 106 5.33 8.70 -2.60
C VAL A 106 6.57 8.63 -3.49
N ILE A 107 7.69 8.26 -2.91
CA ILE A 107 8.95 8.06 -3.64
C ILE A 107 9.14 6.55 -3.80
N THR A 108 9.30 6.10 -5.03
CA THR A 108 9.47 4.68 -5.36
C THR A 108 10.89 4.41 -5.85
N LYS A 109 11.37 3.19 -5.62
CA LYS A 109 12.67 2.75 -6.11
C LYS A 109 12.67 2.59 -7.63
N GLU A 110 11.57 2.07 -8.17
CA GLU A 110 11.39 1.83 -9.59
C GLU A 110 10.22 2.67 -10.14
N THR A 111 10.08 2.70 -11.45
CA THR A 111 8.97 3.37 -12.12
C THR A 111 7.64 2.76 -11.69
N MET A 112 6.67 3.60 -11.31
CA MET A 112 5.36 3.17 -10.87
C MET A 112 4.48 2.77 -12.08
N THR A 113 4.66 1.56 -12.53
CA THR A 113 3.75 0.86 -13.46
C THR A 113 2.63 0.16 -12.69
N VAL A 114 1.69 -0.44 -13.40
CA VAL A 114 0.63 -1.26 -12.76
C VAL A 114 1.23 -2.46 -12.03
N GLU A 115 2.28 -3.07 -12.57
CA GLU A 115 3.05 -4.15 -11.95
C GLU A 115 3.82 -3.66 -10.71
N GLY A 116 4.42 -2.48 -10.79
CA GLY A 116 5.11 -1.86 -9.66
C GLY A 116 4.14 -1.58 -8.49
N MET A 117 2.92 -1.14 -8.79
CA MET A 117 1.88 -0.94 -7.77
C MET A 117 1.54 -2.26 -7.06
N ILE A 118 1.35 -3.35 -7.81
CA ILE A 118 1.05 -4.67 -7.22
C ILE A 118 2.15 -5.10 -6.26
N LYS A 119 3.43 -4.99 -6.67
CA LYS A 119 4.57 -5.38 -5.83
C LYS A 119 4.62 -4.60 -4.52
N ILE A 120 4.44 -3.29 -4.59
CA ILE A 120 4.46 -2.44 -3.39
C ILE A 120 3.27 -2.76 -2.47
N VAL A 121 2.07 -2.89 -3.03
CA VAL A 121 0.88 -3.22 -2.25
C VAL A 121 1.00 -4.60 -1.61
N TYR A 122 1.51 -5.60 -2.34
CA TYR A 122 1.77 -6.93 -1.78
C TYR A 122 2.74 -6.85 -0.61
N ASP A 123 3.87 -6.17 -0.77
CA ASP A 123 4.89 -6.02 0.27
C ASP A 123 4.33 -5.38 1.56
N LEU A 124 3.39 -4.44 1.41
CA LEU A 124 2.76 -3.75 2.53
C LEU A 124 1.63 -4.54 3.21
N LEU A 125 1.07 -5.55 2.54
CA LEU A 125 -0.09 -6.30 3.02
C LEU A 125 0.18 -7.78 3.33
N LYS A 126 1.26 -8.38 2.81
CA LYS A 126 1.57 -9.82 2.93
C LYS A 126 1.61 -10.33 4.37
N ASP A 127 2.06 -9.50 5.32
CA ASP A 127 2.13 -9.86 6.74
C ASP A 127 0.78 -9.66 7.48
N LYS A 128 -0.23 -9.15 6.77
CA LYS A 128 -1.56 -8.86 7.33
C LYS A 128 -2.67 -9.70 6.72
N LEU A 129 -2.50 -10.12 5.47
CA LEU A 129 -3.47 -10.85 4.69
C LEU A 129 -2.79 -11.99 3.92
N ASN A 130 -3.38 -13.18 3.94
CA ASN A 130 -2.96 -14.27 3.07
C ASN A 130 -3.45 -14.01 1.64
N ILE A 131 -2.69 -13.24 0.91
CA ILE A 131 -3.03 -12.84 -0.45
C ILE A 131 -2.63 -13.95 -1.41
N VAL A 132 -3.58 -14.45 -2.17
CA VAL A 132 -3.35 -15.41 -3.27
C VAL A 132 -3.29 -14.73 -4.62
N LYS A 133 -3.96 -13.58 -4.76
CA LYS A 133 -3.93 -12.81 -5.99
C LYS A 133 -4.16 -11.33 -5.76
N LEU A 134 -3.38 -10.53 -6.46
CA LEU A 134 -3.61 -9.11 -6.61
C LEU A 134 -3.84 -8.77 -8.08
N THR A 135 -4.84 -7.95 -8.33
CA THR A 135 -5.08 -7.39 -9.65
C THR A 135 -5.20 -5.88 -9.52
N PHE A 136 -4.42 -5.14 -10.29
CA PHE A 136 -4.53 -3.68 -10.38
C PHE A 136 -4.87 -3.30 -11.82
N SER A 137 -5.90 -2.50 -11.99
CA SER A 137 -6.30 -1.95 -13.30
C SER A 137 -6.40 -0.44 -13.23
N SER A 138 -5.87 0.23 -14.25
CA SER A 138 -5.89 1.67 -14.43
C SER A 138 -6.26 1.98 -15.87
N GLY A 139 -7.51 2.33 -16.12
CA GLY A 139 -8.05 2.48 -17.45
C GLY A 139 -7.95 1.18 -18.27
N VAL A 140 -7.19 1.22 -19.37
CA VAL A 140 -6.94 0.04 -20.22
C VAL A 140 -5.80 -0.85 -19.73
N ASN A 141 -4.97 -0.34 -18.84
CA ASN A 141 -3.83 -1.08 -18.30
C ASN A 141 -4.29 -1.98 -17.15
N LYS A 142 -3.83 -3.21 -17.15
CA LYS A 142 -4.13 -4.18 -16.11
C LYS A 142 -2.93 -5.08 -15.88
N ALA A 143 -2.60 -5.31 -14.62
CA ALA A 143 -1.66 -6.34 -14.20
C ALA A 143 -2.29 -7.21 -13.13
N SER A 144 -1.87 -8.47 -13.08
CA SER A 144 -2.33 -9.43 -12.07
C SER A 144 -1.16 -10.33 -11.71
N GLU A 145 -0.95 -10.56 -10.43
CA GLU A 145 0.05 -11.50 -9.91
C GLU A 145 -0.62 -12.46 -8.92
N GLU A 146 -0.22 -13.72 -8.98
CA GLU A 146 -0.65 -14.79 -8.08
C GLU A 146 0.48 -15.11 -7.11
N TYR A 147 0.14 -15.44 -5.88
CA TYR A 147 1.08 -15.68 -4.80
C TYR A 147 0.79 -17.04 -4.14
N GLU A 148 1.83 -17.77 -3.81
CA GLU A 148 1.70 -18.97 -3.00
C GLU A 148 1.54 -18.61 -1.52
N VAL A 149 0.51 -19.15 -0.89
CA VAL A 149 0.29 -19.02 0.54
C VAL A 149 0.94 -20.21 1.24
N THR A 150 2.02 -19.97 1.95
CA THR A 150 2.83 -21.01 2.61
C THR A 150 2.30 -21.46 3.98
N GLY A 151 1.11 -21.07 4.36
CA GLY A 151 0.45 -21.44 5.61
C GLY A 151 -0.72 -20.55 5.97
N SER A 152 -1.59 -21.01 6.87
CA SER A 152 -2.63 -20.15 7.41
C SER A 152 -2.04 -19.19 8.44
N MET A 153 -2.43 -17.92 8.39
CA MET A 153 -2.11 -16.98 9.47
C MET A 153 -2.80 -17.44 10.76
N ASP A 154 -2.06 -17.45 11.86
CA ASP A 154 -2.67 -17.62 13.18
C ASP A 154 -3.71 -16.53 13.43
N ARG A 155 -4.98 -16.93 13.48
CA ARG A 155 -6.10 -16.01 13.63
C ARG A 155 -6.80 -16.15 14.95
N CYS A 156 -7.32 -15.06 15.44
CA CYS A 156 -8.15 -15.04 16.62
C CYS A 156 -9.44 -15.83 16.38
N PRO A 157 -9.76 -16.87 17.21
CA PRO A 157 -10.97 -17.67 17.03
C PRO A 157 -12.25 -16.87 17.33
N LEU A 158 -12.15 -15.73 18.01
CA LEU A 158 -13.32 -14.91 18.38
C LEU A 158 -13.72 -13.90 17.31
N CYS A 159 -12.76 -13.33 16.60
CA CYS A 159 -13.05 -12.25 15.65
C CYS A 159 -12.38 -12.39 14.27
N GLY A 160 -11.63 -13.47 14.02
CA GLY A 160 -11.03 -13.78 12.73
C GLY A 160 -9.81 -12.95 12.35
N ILE A 161 -9.37 -11.99 13.17
CA ILE A 161 -8.23 -11.12 12.87
C ILE A 161 -6.92 -11.86 13.16
N ALA A 162 -5.90 -11.60 12.33
CA ALA A 162 -4.56 -12.14 12.54
C ALA A 162 -4.04 -11.79 13.94
N LEU A 163 -3.45 -12.77 14.61
CA LEU A 163 -2.76 -12.56 15.87
C LEU A 163 -1.42 -11.85 15.59
N ASP A 164 -0.97 -11.06 16.55
CA ASP A 164 0.36 -10.46 16.49
C ASP A 164 1.47 -11.52 16.69
N GLY A 165 2.73 -11.10 16.56
CA GLY A 165 3.88 -11.98 16.74
C GLY A 165 4.00 -12.64 18.14
N ASN A 166 3.17 -12.21 19.11
CA ASN A 166 3.08 -12.77 20.45
C ASN A 166 1.81 -13.64 20.64
N GLY A 167 1.06 -13.90 19.57
CA GLY A 167 -0.18 -14.67 19.62
C GLY A 167 -1.36 -13.91 20.24
N ILE A 168 -1.30 -12.58 20.31
CA ILE A 168 -2.34 -11.73 20.90
C ILE A 168 -3.17 -11.10 19.78
N CYS A 169 -4.49 -11.12 19.94
CA CYS A 169 -5.40 -10.44 19.02
C CYS A 169 -5.42 -8.94 19.30
N PRO A 170 -5.03 -8.10 18.33
CA PRO A 170 -4.99 -6.64 18.51
C PRO A 170 -6.39 -6.00 18.64
N LYS A 171 -7.46 -6.74 18.29
CA LYS A 171 -8.83 -6.24 18.36
C LYS A 171 -9.54 -6.58 19.69
N CYS A 172 -9.47 -7.82 20.14
CA CYS A 172 -10.24 -8.29 21.29
C CYS A 172 -9.38 -8.75 22.46
N GLY A 173 -8.05 -8.72 22.35
CA GLY A 173 -7.14 -9.12 23.41
C GLY A 173 -7.04 -10.63 23.62
N TYR A 174 -7.68 -11.47 22.78
CA TYR A 174 -7.53 -12.93 22.87
C TYR A 174 -6.03 -13.29 22.81
N ARG A 175 -5.63 -14.26 23.61
CA ARG A 175 -4.27 -14.84 23.60
C ARG A 175 -4.36 -16.31 23.22
N LYS A 176 -3.51 -16.73 22.28
CA LYS A 176 -3.33 -18.12 21.89
C LYS A 176 -2.58 -18.90 22.98
#